data_77f73eedf0ee9328d6b3028564301bda
#
_entry.id   77f73eedf0ee9328d6b3028564301bda
#
_cell.length_a   1.000
_cell.length_b   1.000
_cell.length_c   1.000
_cell.angle_alpha   90.00
_cell.angle_beta   90.00
_cell.angle_gamma   90.00
#
_symmetry.space_group_name_H-M   'P 1'
#
loop_
_entity.id
_entity.type
_entity.pdbx_description
1 polymer ?
#
loop_
_entity_poly.entity_id
_entity_poly.type
_entity_poly.pdbx_seq_one_letter_code
_entity_poly.pdbx_strand_id
1 'polypeptide(L)'
;MILPADAGKTDGKPIARLPVRLFIILTNLMNSIGTLWVFGMMFLICADIFFRNVFSIPLNGVPEIIAFSIAGTIYLQLANTLHAGRFTRAELLIEWLEVKRPLAGRIFNLFFNFFGMVVFAIMVQGFWAEFSEAWVESELGGVPGVITFLVWPFYLILLLGAAATGIEFFIRLIGEFSASVRALKERDNYGSGV
;
A
#
# COMPACT_ATOMS: atom_id res chain seq x y z
N MET A 1 -22.77 5.31 27.13
CA MET A 1 -21.40 5.52 27.64
C MET A 1 -20.98 4.24 28.38
N ILE A 2 -20.52 3.23 27.65
CA ILE A 2 -19.88 2.03 28.21
C ILE A 2 -18.87 1.59 27.16
N LEU A 3 -17.58 1.78 27.44
CA LEU A 3 -16.46 1.22 26.72
C LEU A 3 -16.39 -0.29 26.96
N PRO A 4 -16.26 -1.14 25.97
CA PRO A 4 -15.71 -2.47 26.18
C PRO A 4 -14.19 -2.39 26.08
N ALA A 5 -13.54 -2.39 27.23
CA ALA A 5 -12.15 -2.77 27.38
C ALA A 5 -12.09 -4.30 27.30
N ASP A 6 -11.71 -4.85 26.15
CA ASP A 6 -10.96 -6.10 26.07
C ASP A 6 -10.57 -6.42 24.61
N ALA A 7 -9.57 -5.70 24.12
CA ALA A 7 -8.86 -6.06 22.91
C ALA A 7 -7.41 -6.42 23.30
N GLY A 8 -7.24 -7.54 23.98
CA GLY A 8 -5.90 -7.90 24.36
C GLY A 8 -5.77 -9.26 24.99
N LYS A 9 -5.75 -10.31 24.21
CA LYS A 9 -4.90 -11.48 24.48
C LYS A 9 -4.96 -12.46 23.30
N THR A 10 -4.08 -12.23 22.33
CA THR A 10 -3.64 -13.31 21.48
C THR A 10 -2.30 -13.80 22.02
N ASP A 11 -2.35 -14.78 22.92
CA ASP A 11 -1.22 -15.62 23.25
C ASP A 11 -0.87 -16.47 22.05
N GLY A 12 0.23 -16.15 21.38
CA GLY A 12 0.75 -16.87 20.22
C GLY A 12 2.22 -16.54 19.97
N LYS A 13 3.11 -17.43 20.35
CA LYS A 13 4.55 -17.65 20.04
C LYS A 13 5.40 -16.44 19.62
N PRO A 14 6.47 -16.10 20.34
CA PRO A 14 7.26 -14.87 20.18
C PRO A 14 8.05 -14.77 18.86
N ILE A 15 8.25 -15.85 18.12
CA ILE A 15 9.09 -15.90 16.92
C ILE A 15 8.37 -15.36 15.67
N ALA A 16 7.05 -15.55 15.58
CA ALA A 16 6.24 -15.04 14.46
C ALA A 16 5.93 -13.52 14.55
N ARG A 17 6.18 -12.89 15.68
CA ARG A 17 5.86 -11.48 15.92
C ARG A 17 6.93 -10.51 15.43
N LEU A 18 8.19 -10.94 15.30
CA LEU A 18 9.28 -10.06 14.91
C LEU A 18 9.19 -9.59 13.46
N PRO A 19 9.00 -10.45 12.44
CA PRO A 19 8.88 -10.00 11.04
C PRO A 19 7.61 -9.17 10.81
N VAL A 20 6.50 -9.51 11.46
CA VAL A 20 5.25 -8.73 11.35
C VAL A 20 5.41 -7.36 12.00
N ARG A 21 6.05 -7.25 13.17
CA ARG A 21 6.33 -5.96 13.81
C ARG A 21 7.24 -5.09 12.94
N LEU A 22 8.28 -5.66 12.37
CA LEU A 22 9.19 -4.93 11.49
C LEU A 22 8.46 -4.41 10.25
N PHE A 23 7.58 -5.23 9.65
CA PHE A 23 6.76 -4.82 8.53
C PHE A 23 5.80 -3.68 8.88
N ILE A 24 5.13 -3.74 10.03
CA ILE A 24 4.25 -2.65 10.52
C ILE A 24 5.04 -1.35 10.75
N ILE A 25 6.23 -1.43 11.31
CA ILE A 25 7.10 -0.26 11.51
C ILE A 25 7.49 0.32 10.15
N LEU A 26 7.86 -0.52 9.21
CA LEU A 26 8.25 -0.10 7.87
C LEU A 26 7.09 0.60 7.12
N THR A 27 5.89 0.02 7.13
CA THR A 27 4.71 0.63 6.48
C THR A 27 4.30 1.95 7.14
N ASN A 28 4.40 2.05 8.47
CA ASN A 28 4.16 3.30 9.18
C ASN A 28 5.22 4.37 8.84
N LEU A 29 6.47 3.97 8.71
CA LEU A 29 7.55 4.87 8.30
C LEU A 29 7.34 5.38 6.87
N MET A 30 6.99 4.49 5.94
CA MET A 30 6.66 4.84 4.56
C MET A 30 5.48 5.83 4.50
N ASN A 31 4.44 5.63 5.31
CA ASN A 31 3.31 6.54 5.41
C ASN A 31 3.73 7.92 5.96
N SER A 32 4.57 7.96 6.98
CA SER A 32 5.08 9.22 7.56
C SER A 32 5.94 9.99 6.56
N ILE A 33 6.81 9.31 5.83
CA ILE A 33 7.61 9.89 4.75
C ILE A 33 6.70 10.43 3.64
N GLY A 34 5.69 9.65 3.21
CA GLY A 34 4.73 10.09 2.21
C GLY A 34 3.97 11.36 2.63
N THR A 35 3.56 11.43 3.89
CA THR A 35 2.87 12.61 4.43
C THR A 35 3.80 13.84 4.44
N LEU A 36 5.04 13.69 4.89
CA LEU A 36 6.04 14.77 4.87
C LEU A 36 6.32 15.22 3.43
N TRP A 37 6.35 14.29 2.48
CA TRP A 37 6.55 14.58 1.06
C TRP A 37 5.41 15.43 0.48
N VAL A 38 4.15 15.17 0.88
CA VAL A 38 3.00 16.00 0.50
C VAL A 38 3.18 17.46 0.94
N PHE A 39 3.65 17.68 2.17
CA PHE A 39 3.98 19.04 2.63
C PHE A 39 5.08 19.69 1.78
N GLY A 40 6.11 18.94 1.41
CA GLY A 40 7.16 19.41 0.49
C GLY A 40 6.61 19.82 -0.87
N MET A 41 5.73 19.00 -1.46
CA MET A 41 5.06 19.32 -2.73
C MET A 41 4.20 20.58 -2.61
N MET A 42 3.44 20.71 -1.53
CA MET A 42 2.62 21.93 -1.30
C MET A 42 3.52 23.18 -1.27
N PHE A 43 4.65 23.11 -0.58
CA PHE A 43 5.59 24.24 -0.54
C PHE A 43 6.20 24.52 -1.92
N LEU A 44 6.54 23.48 -2.68
CA LEU A 44 7.09 23.62 -4.03
C LEU A 44 6.09 24.28 -4.99
N ILE A 45 4.82 23.89 -4.93
CA ILE A 45 3.74 24.48 -5.73
C ILE A 45 3.54 25.96 -5.37
N CYS A 46 3.50 26.28 -4.06
CA CYS A 46 3.37 27.66 -3.60
C CYS A 46 4.55 28.52 -4.07
N ALA A 47 5.76 27.98 -4.03
CA ALA A 47 6.95 28.67 -4.53
C ALA A 47 6.88 28.91 -6.04
N ASP A 48 6.49 27.91 -6.84
CA ASP A 48 6.32 28.11 -8.30
C ASP A 48 5.30 29.20 -8.62
N ILE A 49 4.15 29.19 -7.95
CA ILE A 49 3.11 30.22 -8.13
C ILE A 49 3.64 31.59 -7.75
N PHE A 50 4.39 31.70 -6.64
CA PHE A 50 4.97 32.95 -6.19
C PHE A 50 5.98 33.50 -7.21
N PHE A 51 6.94 32.70 -7.64
CA PHE A 51 7.95 33.09 -8.63
C PHE A 51 7.31 33.47 -9.97
N ARG A 52 6.30 32.73 -10.39
CA ARG A 52 5.56 33.01 -11.63
C ARG A 52 4.82 34.35 -11.58
N ASN A 53 4.17 34.68 -10.44
CA ASN A 53 3.38 35.89 -10.32
C ASN A 53 4.23 37.16 -10.01
N VAL A 54 5.29 37.02 -9.19
CA VAL A 54 6.09 38.17 -8.76
C VAL A 54 7.20 38.49 -9.75
N PHE A 55 7.86 37.45 -10.26
CA PHE A 55 9.04 37.62 -11.12
C PHE A 55 8.75 37.30 -12.58
N SER A 56 7.56 36.81 -12.93
CA SER A 56 7.18 36.33 -14.26
C SER A 56 8.13 35.22 -14.79
N ILE A 57 8.80 34.52 -13.89
CA ILE A 57 9.74 33.43 -14.17
C ILE A 57 9.16 32.15 -13.60
N PRO A 58 8.58 31.24 -14.44
CA PRO A 58 8.13 29.93 -13.95
C PRO A 58 9.31 29.06 -13.56
N LEU A 59 9.15 28.27 -12.49
CA LEU A 59 10.09 27.22 -12.14
C LEU A 59 9.86 26.04 -13.08
N ASN A 60 10.69 25.95 -14.12
CA ASN A 60 10.59 24.88 -15.11
C ASN A 60 10.83 23.50 -14.44
N GLY A 61 10.05 22.48 -14.86
CA GLY A 61 10.19 21.11 -14.35
C GLY A 61 9.40 20.82 -13.06
N VAL A 62 8.80 21.81 -12.42
CA VAL A 62 7.96 21.62 -11.23
C VAL A 62 6.75 20.74 -11.52
N PRO A 63 5.99 20.90 -12.63
CA PRO A 63 4.87 20.03 -12.95
C PRO A 63 5.26 18.55 -13.08
N GLU A 64 6.39 18.27 -13.70
CA GLU A 64 6.90 16.90 -13.89
C GLU A 64 7.30 16.27 -12.55
N ILE A 65 8.03 16.99 -11.71
CA ILE A 65 8.41 16.53 -10.37
C ILE A 65 7.15 16.26 -9.54
N ILE A 66 6.13 17.11 -9.61
CA ILE A 66 4.87 16.91 -8.90
C ILE A 66 4.16 15.67 -9.41
N ALA A 67 4.07 15.45 -10.73
CA ALA A 67 3.41 14.29 -11.31
C ALA A 67 4.01 12.96 -10.81
N PHE A 68 5.33 12.84 -10.85
CA PHE A 68 6.03 11.66 -10.29
C PHE A 68 5.87 11.54 -8.78
N SER A 69 5.91 12.67 -8.06
CA SER A 69 5.78 12.71 -6.60
C SER A 69 4.38 12.28 -6.14
N ILE A 70 3.32 12.65 -6.85
CA ILE A 70 1.94 12.22 -6.55
C ILE A 70 1.85 10.70 -6.63
N ALA A 71 2.33 10.12 -7.74
CA ALA A 71 2.31 8.67 -7.90
C ALA A 71 3.11 7.98 -6.78
N GLY A 72 4.33 8.43 -6.50
CA GLY A 72 5.17 7.88 -5.43
C GLY A 72 4.50 7.96 -4.06
N THR A 73 3.86 9.09 -3.74
CA THR A 73 3.17 9.27 -2.46
C THR A 73 1.98 8.32 -2.31
N ILE A 74 1.19 8.11 -3.36
CA ILE A 74 0.07 7.17 -3.35
C ILE A 74 0.58 5.77 -3.03
N TYR A 75 1.61 5.29 -3.71
CA TYR A 75 2.14 3.95 -3.49
C TYR A 75 2.78 3.77 -2.11
N LEU A 76 3.47 4.80 -1.58
CA LEU A 76 4.04 4.76 -0.23
C LEU A 76 2.97 4.63 0.86
N GLN A 77 1.82 5.28 0.68
CA GLN A 77 0.74 5.30 1.68
C GLN A 77 -0.24 4.13 1.52
N LEU A 78 -0.29 3.51 0.33
CA LEU A 78 -1.27 2.47 0.01
C LEU A 78 -1.13 1.23 0.89
N ALA A 79 0.10 0.77 1.13
CA ALA A 79 0.38 -0.37 2.00
C ALA A 79 -0.12 -0.15 3.44
N ASN A 80 0.12 1.06 3.98
CA ASN A 80 -0.35 1.40 5.33
C ASN A 80 -1.87 1.56 5.39
N THR A 81 -2.49 2.11 4.35
CA THR A 81 -3.95 2.25 4.25
C THR A 81 -4.62 0.89 4.22
N LEU A 82 -4.05 -0.06 3.48
CA LEU A 82 -4.53 -1.44 3.43
C LEU A 82 -4.36 -2.13 4.80
N HIS A 83 -3.18 -2.00 5.43
CA HIS A 83 -2.90 -2.57 6.75
C HIS A 83 -3.85 -2.04 7.83
N ALA A 84 -4.15 -0.74 7.81
CA ALA A 84 -5.05 -0.09 8.77
C ALA A 84 -6.53 -0.43 8.58
N GLY A 85 -6.91 -1.25 7.60
CA GLY A 85 -8.30 -1.59 7.31
C GLY A 85 -9.14 -0.37 6.90
N ARG A 86 -8.52 0.64 6.32
CA ARG A 86 -9.20 1.90 5.93
C ARG A 86 -9.82 1.86 4.53
N PHE A 87 -9.86 0.72 3.89
CA PHE A 87 -10.62 0.50 2.65
C PHE A 87 -12.12 0.41 2.94
N THR A 88 -12.64 1.42 3.61
CA THR A 88 -13.93 1.50 4.29
C THR A 88 -15.12 1.08 3.44
N ARG A 89 -15.08 1.28 2.13
CA ARG A 89 -16.23 0.95 1.27
C ARG A 89 -16.28 -0.52 0.84
N ALA A 90 -15.14 -1.11 0.55
CA ALA A 90 -15.05 -2.52 0.19
C ALA A 90 -15.25 -3.41 1.43
N GLU A 91 -14.68 -3.03 2.57
CA GLU A 91 -14.83 -3.75 3.84
C GLU A 91 -16.27 -3.73 4.38
N LEU A 92 -16.97 -2.59 4.30
CA LEU A 92 -18.39 -2.52 4.68
C LEU A 92 -19.28 -3.44 3.85
N LEU A 93 -18.97 -3.62 2.58
CA LEU A 93 -19.72 -4.52 1.69
C LEU A 93 -19.43 -5.98 2.03
N ILE A 94 -18.20 -6.30 2.38
CA ILE A 94 -17.77 -7.63 2.83
C ILE A 94 -18.39 -7.95 4.19
N GLU A 95 -18.32 -7.04 5.17
CA GLU A 95 -18.96 -7.21 6.48
C GLU A 95 -20.48 -7.43 6.37
N TRP A 96 -21.15 -6.64 5.53
CA TRP A 96 -22.59 -6.82 5.28
C TRP A 96 -22.90 -8.18 4.66
N LEU A 97 -22.04 -8.66 3.77
CA LEU A 97 -22.20 -9.96 3.11
C LEU A 97 -21.89 -11.11 4.08
N GLU A 98 -20.90 -10.96 4.96
CA GLU A 98 -20.56 -11.94 6.00
C GLU A 98 -21.69 -12.12 7.01
N VAL A 99 -22.37 -11.04 7.39
CA VAL A 99 -23.54 -11.11 8.29
C VAL A 99 -24.71 -11.85 7.66
N LYS A 100 -24.96 -11.66 6.36
CA LYS A 100 -26.08 -12.32 5.66
C LYS A 100 -25.75 -13.72 5.15
N ARG A 101 -24.55 -13.95 4.67
CA ARG A 101 -24.10 -15.22 4.10
C ARG A 101 -22.60 -15.43 4.37
N PRO A 102 -22.22 -16.05 5.49
CA PRO A 102 -20.81 -16.13 5.92
C PRO A 102 -19.91 -16.86 4.92
N LEU A 103 -20.42 -17.84 4.18
CA LEU A 103 -19.66 -18.53 3.13
C LEU A 103 -19.38 -17.63 1.92
N ALA A 104 -20.38 -16.85 1.49
CA ALA A 104 -20.23 -15.96 0.34
C ALA A 104 -19.27 -14.79 0.66
N GLY A 105 -19.34 -14.24 1.87
CA GLY A 105 -18.41 -13.20 2.33
C GLY A 105 -16.97 -13.67 2.34
N ARG A 106 -16.69 -14.88 2.86
CA ARG A 106 -15.35 -15.48 2.84
C ARG A 106 -14.79 -15.72 1.44
N ILE A 107 -15.61 -16.27 0.55
CA ILE A 107 -15.19 -16.53 -0.85
C ILE A 107 -14.87 -15.20 -1.54
N PHE A 108 -15.69 -14.18 -1.32
CA PHE A 108 -15.48 -12.86 -1.91
C PHE A 108 -14.21 -12.19 -1.36
N ASN A 109 -13.96 -12.27 -0.06
CA ASN A 109 -12.75 -11.75 0.56
C ASN A 109 -11.48 -12.45 0.06
N LEU A 110 -11.52 -13.79 -0.05
CA LEU A 110 -10.42 -14.58 -0.62
C LEU A 110 -10.15 -14.18 -2.07
N PHE A 111 -11.20 -14.05 -2.89
CA PHE A 111 -11.09 -13.65 -4.28
C PHE A 111 -10.51 -12.24 -4.43
N PHE A 112 -10.98 -11.30 -3.61
CA PHE A 112 -10.50 -9.92 -3.62
C PHE A 112 -9.02 -9.83 -3.24
N ASN A 113 -8.60 -10.51 -2.17
CA ASN A 113 -7.20 -10.53 -1.74
C ASN A 113 -6.30 -11.22 -2.77
N PHE A 114 -6.77 -12.31 -3.39
CA PHE A 114 -6.03 -13.01 -4.44
C PHE A 114 -5.86 -12.12 -5.68
N PHE A 115 -6.94 -11.49 -6.13
CA PHE A 115 -6.90 -10.58 -7.28
C PHE A 115 -5.99 -9.37 -7.02
N GLY A 116 -6.09 -8.78 -5.83
CA GLY A 116 -5.19 -7.70 -5.39
C GLY A 116 -3.72 -8.12 -5.43
N MET A 117 -3.40 -9.31 -4.91
CA MET A 117 -2.04 -9.86 -4.94
C MET A 117 -1.52 -10.01 -6.38
N VAL A 118 -2.33 -10.55 -7.29
CA VAL A 118 -1.94 -10.75 -8.70
C VAL A 118 -1.70 -9.41 -9.39
N VAL A 119 -2.59 -8.43 -9.21
CA VAL A 119 -2.43 -7.09 -9.80
C VAL A 119 -1.14 -6.42 -9.31
N PHE A 120 -0.88 -6.43 -8.00
CA PHE A 120 0.34 -5.82 -7.47
C PHE A 120 1.60 -6.60 -7.86
N ALA A 121 1.54 -7.92 -8.02
CA ALA A 121 2.67 -8.70 -8.54
C ALA A 121 3.02 -8.29 -10.00
N ILE A 122 2.03 -8.08 -10.85
CA ILE A 122 2.23 -7.59 -12.22
C ILE A 122 2.80 -6.16 -12.19
N MET A 123 2.29 -5.30 -11.32
CA MET A 123 2.81 -3.93 -11.17
C MET A 123 4.27 -3.88 -10.71
N VAL A 124 4.64 -4.75 -9.77
CA VAL A 124 6.03 -4.88 -9.30
C VAL A 124 6.94 -5.30 -10.45
N GLN A 125 6.52 -6.24 -11.31
CA GLN A 125 7.29 -6.64 -12.49
C GLN A 125 7.46 -5.48 -13.48
N GLY A 126 6.39 -4.71 -13.73
CA GLY A 126 6.45 -3.52 -14.58
C GLY A 126 7.41 -2.46 -14.02
N PHE A 127 7.25 -2.09 -12.76
CA PHE A 127 8.13 -1.09 -12.13
C PHE A 127 9.58 -1.56 -11.99
N TRP A 128 9.82 -2.88 -11.87
CA TRP A 128 11.18 -3.42 -11.88
C TRP A 128 11.85 -3.22 -13.24
N ALA A 129 11.12 -3.45 -14.35
CA ALA A 129 11.64 -3.24 -15.69
C ALA A 129 12.02 -1.76 -15.90
N GLU A 130 11.10 -0.84 -15.62
CA GLU A 130 11.33 0.61 -15.72
C GLU A 130 12.47 1.08 -14.81
N PHE A 131 12.54 0.58 -13.58
CA PHE A 131 13.62 0.90 -12.66
C PHE A 131 14.98 0.44 -13.19
N SER A 132 15.05 -0.79 -13.72
CA SER A 132 16.32 -1.36 -14.24
C SER A 132 16.81 -0.60 -15.47
N GLU A 133 15.91 -0.19 -16.35
CA GLU A 133 16.22 0.60 -17.53
C GLU A 133 16.68 2.02 -17.15
N ALA A 134 15.91 2.70 -16.28
CA ALA A 134 16.28 4.03 -15.79
C ALA A 134 17.60 4.05 -15.01
N TRP A 135 17.94 2.95 -14.33
CA TRP A 135 19.22 2.82 -13.62
C TRP A 135 20.40 2.63 -14.55
N VAL A 136 20.27 1.75 -15.55
CA VAL A 136 21.37 1.41 -16.51
C VAL A 136 21.61 2.55 -17.48
N GLU A 137 20.55 3.16 -18.03
CA GLU A 137 20.66 4.20 -19.05
C GLU A 137 20.81 5.60 -18.44
N SER A 138 20.74 5.73 -17.09
CA SER A 138 20.74 7.03 -16.38
C SER A 138 19.69 7.97 -16.96
N GLU A 139 18.48 7.44 -17.18
CA GLU A 139 17.41 8.14 -17.85
C GLU A 139 17.09 9.48 -17.16
N LEU A 140 17.08 10.53 -17.96
CA LEU A 140 16.80 11.89 -17.51
C LEU A 140 15.35 12.24 -17.87
N GLY A 141 14.52 12.37 -16.86
CA GLY A 141 13.18 12.92 -17.00
C GLY A 141 13.19 14.43 -17.06
N GLY A 142 12.08 15.00 -17.55
CA GLY A 142 11.89 16.44 -17.68
C GLY A 142 11.90 16.91 -19.14
N VAL A 143 11.94 18.23 -19.33
CA VAL A 143 11.95 18.84 -20.67
C VAL A 143 13.41 19.02 -21.13
N PRO A 144 13.83 18.39 -22.23
CA PRO A 144 15.19 18.54 -22.75
C PRO A 144 15.55 20.01 -22.97
N GLY A 145 16.70 20.45 -22.39
CA GLY A 145 17.18 21.83 -22.51
C GLY A 145 16.64 22.83 -21.50
N VAL A 146 15.74 22.40 -20.61
CA VAL A 146 15.15 23.29 -19.56
C VAL A 146 15.54 22.80 -18.17
N ILE A 147 15.10 21.63 -17.76
CA ILE A 147 15.52 20.91 -16.54
C ILE A 147 15.48 19.42 -16.82
N THR A 148 16.57 18.74 -16.46
CA THR A 148 16.65 17.28 -16.45
C THR A 148 16.92 16.80 -15.05
N PHE A 149 16.15 15.78 -14.58
CA PHE A 149 16.36 15.13 -13.29
C PHE A 149 16.39 13.61 -13.48
N LEU A 150 17.10 12.94 -12.58
CA LEU A 150 17.16 11.47 -12.59
C LEU A 150 15.80 10.88 -12.24
N VAL A 151 15.32 9.96 -13.07
CA VAL A 151 13.98 9.34 -12.90
C VAL A 151 14.02 8.10 -12.01
N TRP A 152 15.15 7.41 -11.93
CA TRP A 152 15.29 6.16 -11.19
C TRP A 152 14.83 6.22 -9.71
N PRO A 153 15.01 7.35 -8.93
CA PRO A 153 14.55 7.37 -7.53
C PRO A 153 13.03 7.30 -7.42
N PHE A 154 12.32 7.86 -8.39
CA PHE A 154 10.86 7.81 -8.43
C PHE A 154 10.35 6.40 -8.72
N TYR A 155 10.96 5.70 -9.69
CA TYR A 155 10.64 4.30 -9.97
C TYR A 155 10.95 3.39 -8.78
N LEU A 156 12.02 3.65 -8.04
CA LEU A 156 12.36 2.93 -6.81
C LEU A 156 11.26 3.11 -5.75
N ILE A 157 10.74 4.32 -5.57
CA ILE A 157 9.66 4.60 -4.63
C ILE A 157 8.38 3.85 -5.04
N LEU A 158 8.02 3.88 -6.33
CA LEU A 158 6.88 3.15 -6.88
C LEU A 158 7.01 1.65 -6.64
N LEU A 159 8.20 1.11 -6.92
CA LEU A 159 8.52 -0.31 -6.72
C LEU A 159 8.38 -0.73 -5.26
N LEU A 160 8.96 0.04 -4.33
CA LEU A 160 8.89 -0.24 -2.89
C LEU A 160 7.45 -0.18 -2.37
N GLY A 161 6.68 0.82 -2.80
CA GLY A 161 5.28 0.96 -2.41
C GLY A 161 4.40 -0.16 -2.96
N ALA A 162 4.56 -0.51 -4.23
CA ALA A 162 3.84 -1.62 -4.85
C ALA A 162 4.20 -2.98 -4.21
N ALA A 163 5.49 -3.22 -3.95
CA ALA A 163 5.95 -4.44 -3.29
C ALA A 163 5.40 -4.56 -1.86
N ALA A 164 5.44 -3.48 -1.07
CA ALA A 164 4.87 -3.46 0.27
C ALA A 164 3.37 -3.76 0.27
N THR A 165 2.62 -3.18 -0.68
CA THR A 165 1.18 -3.44 -0.82
C THR A 165 0.90 -4.88 -1.27
N GLY A 166 1.69 -5.42 -2.19
CA GLY A 166 1.59 -6.82 -2.62
C GLY A 166 1.84 -7.80 -1.48
N ILE A 167 2.84 -7.53 -0.63
CA ILE A 167 3.14 -8.31 0.58
C ILE A 167 1.97 -8.27 1.56
N GLU A 168 1.33 -7.11 1.75
CA GLU A 168 0.16 -6.99 2.62
C GLU A 168 -1.02 -7.83 2.13
N PHE A 169 -1.32 -7.82 0.81
CA PHE A 169 -2.33 -8.71 0.23
C PHE A 169 -1.98 -10.18 0.43
N PHE A 170 -0.72 -10.55 0.30
CA PHE A 170 -0.25 -11.92 0.54
C PHE A 170 -0.42 -12.35 2.00
N ILE A 171 -0.07 -11.48 2.95
CA ILE A 171 -0.25 -11.75 4.40
C ILE A 171 -1.74 -11.93 4.72
N ARG A 172 -2.61 -11.09 4.18
CA ARG A 172 -4.07 -11.19 4.35
C ARG A 172 -4.60 -12.49 3.76
N LEU A 173 -4.16 -12.86 2.57
CA LEU A 173 -4.56 -14.10 1.91
C LEU A 173 -4.22 -15.34 2.75
N ILE A 174 -3.01 -15.41 3.31
CA ILE A 174 -2.59 -16.50 4.20
C ILE A 174 -3.42 -16.50 5.48
N GLY A 175 -3.72 -15.34 6.04
CA GLY A 175 -4.56 -15.19 7.23
C GLY A 175 -5.95 -15.78 7.02
N GLU A 176 -6.61 -15.39 5.94
CA GLU A 176 -7.95 -15.87 5.56
C GLU A 176 -7.96 -17.37 5.25
N PHE A 177 -6.96 -17.86 4.54
CA PHE A 177 -6.83 -19.28 4.24
C PHE A 177 -6.67 -20.11 5.53
N SER A 178 -5.83 -19.67 6.45
CA SER A 178 -5.62 -20.31 7.75
C SER A 178 -6.89 -20.33 8.61
N ALA A 179 -7.66 -19.24 8.61
CA ALA A 179 -8.94 -19.15 9.31
C ALA A 179 -9.98 -20.11 8.70
N SER A 180 -10.01 -20.22 7.38
CA SER A 180 -10.92 -21.12 6.68
C SER A 180 -10.63 -22.60 6.96
N VAL A 181 -9.35 -22.99 6.98
CA VAL A 181 -8.92 -24.36 7.30
C VAL A 181 -9.25 -24.72 8.76
N ARG A 182 -9.07 -23.79 9.70
CA ARG A 182 -9.43 -24.01 11.12
C ARG A 182 -10.92 -24.25 11.30
N ALA A 183 -11.76 -23.43 10.64
CA ALA A 183 -13.20 -23.57 10.71
C ALA A 183 -13.73 -24.89 10.11
N LEU A 184 -13.09 -25.39 9.06
CA LEU A 184 -13.41 -26.72 8.49
C LEU A 184 -13.05 -27.84 9.47
N LYS A 185 -11.87 -27.75 10.09
CA LYS A 185 -11.39 -28.74 11.06
C LYS A 185 -12.24 -28.81 12.34
N GLU A 186 -12.73 -27.67 12.81
CA GLU A 186 -13.66 -27.61 13.96
C GLU A 186 -15.00 -28.28 13.60
N ARG A 187 -15.51 -28.09 12.40
CA ARG A 187 -16.73 -28.68 11.93
C ARG A 187 -16.68 -30.22 11.83
N ASP A 188 -15.54 -30.75 11.36
CA ASP A 188 -15.28 -32.19 11.31
C ASP A 188 -15.20 -32.82 12.70
N ASN A 189 -14.62 -32.10 13.66
CA ASN A 189 -14.50 -32.59 15.05
C ASN A 189 -15.86 -32.61 15.78
N TYR A 190 -16.77 -31.70 15.45
CA TYR A 190 -18.13 -31.71 15.99
C TYR A 190 -19.03 -32.76 15.31
N GLY A 191 -18.76 -33.09 14.03
CA GLY A 191 -19.52 -34.10 13.29
C GLY A 191 -19.14 -35.55 13.59
N SER A 192 -17.95 -35.78 14.15
CA SER A 192 -17.45 -37.13 14.49
C SER A 192 -17.66 -37.52 15.95
N GLY A 193 -18.30 -36.67 16.75
CA GLY A 193 -18.56 -36.88 18.19
C GLY A 193 -19.99 -37.29 18.54
N VAL A 194 -20.79 -37.79 17.56
CA VAL A 194 -22.15 -38.34 17.79
C VAL A 194 -22.17 -39.81 17.45
#